data_fbbf2de0031e4247b60bece3d156814a
#
_entry.id   fbbf2de0031e4247b60bece3d156814a
#
_cell.length_a   1.000
_cell.length_b   1.000
_cell.length_c   1.000
_cell.angle_alpha   90.00
_cell.angle_beta   90.00
_cell.angle_gamma   90.00
#
_symmetry.space_group_name_H-M   'P 1'
#
loop_
_entity.id
_entity.type
_entity.pdbx_description
1 polymer ?
#
loop_
_entity_poly.entity_id
_entity_poly.type
_entity_poly.pdbx_seq_one_letter_code
_entity_poly.pdbx_strand_id
1 'polypeptide(L)'
;DLRGMGTNRTLVLINGRRMQAGGAQTQAPDVGQIPTVALERVDVLTGGASATYGADAVAGVVNFITRKMDGVEIRAGWSGYRHDNDNGYIQPLLDARGFDYPTGTEGPDGENYQIDLIMGSDFADGKGNATIYGTWREQKELRQEARDYSAGALTGSATGVGGSANAIVPNYFLAPTVVGGQGPAG
;
A
#
# COMPACT_ATOMS: atom_id res chain seq x y z
N ASP A 1 -7.80 10.73 2.70
CA ASP A 1 -8.46 11.84 1.99
C ASP A 1 -9.97 11.72 2.17
N LEU A 2 -10.57 12.72 2.79
CA LEU A 2 -12.02 12.83 2.93
C LEU A 2 -12.59 13.68 1.79
N ARG A 3 -13.71 13.24 1.20
CA ARG A 3 -14.46 13.95 0.16
C ARG A 3 -13.65 14.29 -1.11
N GLY A 4 -12.53 13.65 -1.38
CA GLY A 4 -11.70 13.95 -2.55
C GLY A 4 -11.03 15.33 -2.54
N MET A 5 -10.98 16.01 -1.38
CA MET A 5 -10.46 17.37 -1.27
C MET A 5 -8.94 17.46 -1.12
N GLY A 6 -8.25 16.33 -1.16
CA GLY A 6 -6.81 16.22 -0.98
C GLY A 6 -6.40 15.90 0.45
N THR A 7 -5.25 15.27 0.58
CA THR A 7 -4.74 14.77 1.88
C THR A 7 -4.41 15.89 2.87
N ASN A 8 -4.02 17.07 2.36
CA ASN A 8 -3.64 18.21 3.19
C ASN A 8 -4.83 18.93 3.86
N ARG A 9 -6.08 18.55 3.52
CA ARG A 9 -7.30 19.13 4.08
C ARG A 9 -8.03 18.20 5.03
N THR A 10 -7.46 17.02 5.27
CA THR A 10 -7.95 16.05 6.25
C THR A 10 -7.01 16.04 7.43
N LEU A 11 -7.46 16.56 8.56
CA LEU A 11 -6.66 16.57 9.78
C LEU A 11 -6.67 15.18 10.42
N VAL A 12 -5.49 14.64 10.71
CA VAL A 12 -5.34 13.36 11.41
C VAL A 12 -4.83 13.59 12.82
N LEU A 13 -5.52 12.99 13.78
CA LEU A 13 -5.20 13.07 15.20
C LEU A 13 -4.97 11.66 15.77
N ILE A 14 -4.16 11.58 16.81
CA ILE A 14 -4.04 10.42 17.71
C ILE A 14 -4.36 10.91 19.12
N ASN A 15 -5.42 10.37 19.71
CA ASN A 15 -5.92 10.79 21.03
C ASN A 15 -6.11 12.31 21.13
N GLY A 16 -6.63 12.93 20.06
CA GLY A 16 -6.85 14.37 19.99
C GLY A 16 -5.60 15.21 19.70
N ARG A 17 -4.43 14.61 19.56
CA ARG A 17 -3.18 15.31 19.23
C ARG A 17 -2.87 15.18 17.75
N ARG A 18 -2.44 16.27 17.11
CA ARG A 18 -2.09 16.30 15.69
C ARG A 18 -0.93 15.33 15.43
N MET A 19 -1.12 14.50 14.41
CA MET A 19 -0.07 13.65 13.88
C MET A 19 0.89 14.49 13.01
N GLN A 20 2.19 14.23 13.11
CA GLN A 20 3.20 14.92 12.30
C GLN A 20 3.13 14.51 10.83
N ALA A 21 3.71 15.34 9.96
CA ALA A 21 3.83 15.05 8.53
C ALA A 21 4.62 13.76 8.26
N GLY A 22 4.16 12.97 7.31
CA GLY A 22 4.79 11.70 6.95
C GLY A 22 6.04 11.81 6.10
N GLY A 23 6.36 13.01 5.61
CA GLY A 23 7.55 13.26 4.79
C GLY A 23 7.84 14.74 4.57
N ALA A 24 9.04 15.05 4.09
CA ALA A 24 9.51 16.41 3.92
C ALA A 24 8.73 17.22 2.85
N GLN A 25 8.10 16.54 1.91
CA GLN A 25 7.39 17.16 0.79
C GLN A 25 5.86 17.04 0.89
N THR A 26 5.35 16.46 1.95
CA THR A 26 3.91 16.29 2.16
C THR A 26 3.52 16.67 3.59
N GLN A 27 2.44 17.41 3.74
CA GLN A 27 1.87 17.70 5.05
C GLN A 27 0.95 16.56 5.55
N ALA A 28 0.63 15.62 4.67
CA ALA A 28 -0.18 14.47 5.03
C ALA A 28 0.59 13.54 5.97
N PRO A 29 -0.01 13.12 7.09
CA PRO A 29 0.62 12.15 7.98
C PRO A 29 0.59 10.74 7.37
N ASP A 30 1.60 9.95 7.69
CA ASP A 30 1.62 8.53 7.33
C ASP A 30 0.84 7.70 8.36
N VAL A 31 -0.41 7.42 8.05
CA VAL A 31 -1.30 6.63 8.92
C VAL A 31 -0.88 5.16 9.02
N GLY A 32 -0.02 4.68 8.12
CA GLY A 32 0.56 3.33 8.17
C GLY A 32 1.45 3.10 9.39
N GLN A 33 1.92 4.17 10.03
CA GLN A 33 2.70 4.10 11.27
C GLN A 33 1.84 3.79 12.51
N ILE A 34 0.50 3.86 12.40
CA ILE A 34 -0.39 3.60 13.52
C ILE A 34 -0.64 2.10 13.61
N PRO A 35 -0.17 1.41 14.66
CA PRO A 35 -0.36 -0.03 14.79
C PRO A 35 -1.81 -0.35 15.10
N THR A 36 -2.41 -1.21 14.29
CA THR A 36 -3.81 -1.60 14.45
C THR A 36 -4.09 -2.30 15.78
N VAL A 37 -3.09 -3.00 16.33
CA VAL A 37 -3.20 -3.67 17.64
C VAL A 37 -3.43 -2.69 18.79
N ALA A 38 -2.96 -1.44 18.65
CA ALA A 38 -3.11 -0.40 19.66
C ALA A 38 -4.38 0.44 19.50
N LEU A 39 -5.18 0.22 18.43
CA LEU A 39 -6.39 1.01 18.19
C LEU A 39 -7.60 0.44 18.91
N GLU A 40 -8.37 1.32 19.51
CA GLU A 40 -9.71 1.03 20.03
C GLU A 40 -10.78 1.35 18.98
N ARG A 41 -10.71 2.56 18.43
CA ARG A 41 -11.66 3.05 17.42
C ARG A 41 -11.08 4.21 16.62
N VAL A 42 -11.77 4.56 15.55
CA VAL A 42 -11.47 5.74 14.74
C VAL A 42 -12.72 6.61 14.68
N ASP A 43 -12.60 7.84 15.16
CA ASP A 43 -13.67 8.82 15.13
C ASP A 43 -13.49 9.72 13.91
N VAL A 44 -14.55 9.89 13.10
CA VAL A 44 -14.50 10.71 11.88
C VAL A 44 -15.52 11.85 11.99
N LEU A 45 -15.03 13.08 11.92
CA LEU A 45 -15.84 14.29 11.88
C LEU A 45 -15.81 14.88 10.46
N THR A 46 -16.95 14.88 9.76
CA THR A 46 -17.03 15.24 8.33
C THR A 46 -17.59 16.62 8.04
N GLY A 47 -17.87 17.45 9.03
CA GLY A 47 -18.44 18.78 8.81
C GLY A 47 -18.12 19.77 9.93
N GLY A 48 -17.97 21.04 9.57
CA GLY A 48 -17.75 22.12 10.54
C GLY A 48 -16.43 22.08 11.31
N ALA A 49 -15.54 21.15 10.97
CA ALA A 49 -14.33 20.90 11.73
C ALA A 49 -13.33 22.07 11.65
N SER A 50 -13.32 22.81 10.55
CA SER A 50 -12.40 23.94 10.35
C SER A 50 -12.61 25.09 11.34
N ALA A 51 -13.82 25.24 11.88
CA ALA A 51 -14.10 26.26 12.91
C ALA A 51 -13.36 25.96 14.22
N THR A 52 -13.14 24.70 14.53
CA THR A 52 -12.47 24.26 15.78
C THR A 52 -11.00 23.92 15.56
N TYR A 53 -10.67 23.29 14.43
CA TYR A 53 -9.36 22.72 14.17
C TYR A 53 -8.51 23.48 13.13
N GLY A 54 -9.11 24.53 12.52
CA GLY A 54 -8.40 25.38 11.54
C GLY A 54 -8.46 24.85 10.10
N ALA A 55 -7.65 25.48 9.23
CA ALA A 55 -7.70 25.29 7.78
C ALA A 55 -7.35 23.85 7.32
N ASP A 56 -6.59 23.11 8.11
CA ASP A 56 -6.20 21.73 7.75
C ASP A 56 -7.35 20.73 7.91
N ALA A 57 -8.45 21.14 8.56
CA ALA A 57 -9.62 20.32 8.81
C ALA A 57 -10.84 20.68 7.93
N VAL A 58 -10.62 21.27 6.76
CA VAL A 58 -11.70 21.70 5.85
C VAL A 58 -12.49 20.47 5.34
N ALA A 59 -11.82 19.39 4.99
CA ALA A 59 -12.46 18.15 4.57
C ALA A 59 -13.01 17.35 5.77
N GLY A 60 -12.42 17.52 6.93
CA GLY A 60 -12.80 16.84 8.17
C GLY A 60 -11.60 16.46 9.04
N VAL A 61 -11.92 15.73 10.12
CA VAL A 61 -10.95 15.22 11.09
C VAL A 61 -11.11 13.72 11.21
N VAL A 62 -9.97 13.01 11.23
CA VAL A 62 -9.90 11.58 11.56
C VAL A 62 -9.08 11.45 12.83
N ASN A 63 -9.69 10.99 13.92
CA ASN A 63 -9.05 10.84 15.21
C ASN A 63 -8.94 9.36 15.57
N PHE A 64 -7.72 8.87 15.63
CA PHE A 64 -7.40 7.51 16.06
C PHE A 64 -7.32 7.46 17.58
N ILE A 65 -8.16 6.66 18.19
CA ILE A 65 -8.20 6.49 19.64
C ILE A 65 -7.50 5.19 19.98
N THR A 66 -6.47 5.29 20.79
CA THR A 66 -5.72 4.12 21.28
C THR A 66 -6.47 3.46 22.43
N ARG A 67 -6.43 2.13 22.45
CA ARG A 67 -7.03 1.35 23.54
C ARG A 67 -6.17 1.38 24.78
N LYS A 68 -6.82 1.36 25.93
CA LYS A 68 -6.20 1.05 27.19
C LYS A 68 -6.15 -0.46 27.35
N MET A 69 -5.01 -0.97 27.77
CA MET A 69 -4.80 -2.40 27.97
C MET A 69 -4.51 -2.66 29.45
N ASP A 70 -5.18 -3.69 29.98
CA ASP A 70 -4.82 -4.31 31.25
C ASP A 70 -4.59 -5.80 31.01
N GLY A 71 -3.33 -6.24 31.16
CA GLY A 71 -2.88 -7.57 30.83
C GLY A 71 -2.01 -7.62 29.57
N VAL A 72 -1.96 -8.81 28.92
CA VAL A 72 -1.11 -9.08 27.76
C VAL A 72 -1.94 -9.72 26.64
N GLU A 73 -1.74 -9.27 25.43
CA GLU A 73 -2.33 -9.87 24.24
C GLU A 73 -1.25 -10.06 23.18
N ILE A 74 -1.24 -11.25 22.57
CA ILE A 74 -0.37 -11.59 21.45
C ILE A 74 -1.27 -11.97 20.28
N ARG A 75 -0.98 -11.41 19.11
CA ARG A 75 -1.62 -11.78 17.84
C ARG A 75 -0.55 -12.26 16.88
N ALA A 76 -0.82 -13.36 16.19
CA ALA A 76 -0.01 -13.83 15.09
C ALA A 76 -0.89 -13.94 13.85
N GLY A 77 -0.36 -13.50 12.72
CA GLY A 77 -1.06 -13.53 11.44
C GLY A 77 -0.14 -14.00 10.33
N TRP A 78 -0.72 -14.74 9.40
CA TRP A 78 -0.11 -15.09 8.13
C TRP A 78 -1.12 -14.85 7.02
N SER A 79 -0.64 -14.33 5.89
CA SER A 79 -1.43 -14.19 4.68
C SER A 79 -0.53 -14.34 3.46
N GLY A 80 -1.11 -14.68 2.33
CA GLY A 80 -0.43 -14.81 1.05
C GLY A 80 -1.44 -14.71 -0.08
N TYR A 81 -0.94 -14.53 -1.29
CA TYR A 81 -1.76 -14.46 -2.49
C TYR A 81 -1.65 -15.76 -3.25
N ARG A 82 -2.77 -16.21 -3.78
CA ARG A 82 -2.84 -17.30 -4.74
C ARG A 82 -3.47 -16.78 -6.01
N HIS A 83 -2.94 -17.18 -7.13
CA HIS A 83 -3.41 -16.74 -8.43
C HIS A 83 -3.42 -17.87 -9.44
N ASP A 84 -4.43 -17.89 -10.30
CA ASP A 84 -4.49 -18.75 -11.47
C ASP A 84 -4.10 -17.90 -12.69
N ASN A 85 -3.04 -18.32 -13.39
CA ASN A 85 -2.53 -17.67 -14.58
C ASN A 85 -3.23 -18.24 -15.81
N ASP A 86 -4.45 -17.80 -16.04
CA ASP A 86 -5.33 -18.26 -17.11
C ASP A 86 -6.04 -17.11 -17.86
N ASN A 87 -5.41 -15.93 -17.89
CA ASN A 87 -5.98 -14.75 -18.51
C ASN A 87 -6.02 -14.86 -20.04
N GLY A 88 -7.15 -15.38 -20.56
CA GLY A 88 -7.34 -15.61 -21.97
C GLY A 88 -7.35 -14.37 -22.87
N TYR A 89 -7.34 -13.15 -22.28
CA TYR A 89 -7.20 -11.91 -23.04
C TYR A 89 -5.73 -11.46 -23.15
N ILE A 90 -4.98 -11.51 -22.04
CA ILE A 90 -3.61 -11.01 -22.00
C ILE A 90 -2.62 -11.99 -22.64
N GLN A 91 -2.77 -13.29 -22.37
CA GLN A 91 -1.83 -14.32 -22.86
C GLN A 91 -1.63 -14.29 -24.39
N PRO A 92 -2.68 -14.21 -25.22
CA PRO A 92 -2.49 -14.10 -26.67
C PRO A 92 -1.76 -12.83 -27.12
N LEU A 93 -1.88 -11.73 -26.36
CA LEU A 93 -1.16 -10.50 -26.65
C LEU A 93 0.33 -10.62 -26.27
N LEU A 94 0.65 -11.36 -25.22
CA LEU A 94 2.03 -11.67 -24.83
C LEU A 94 2.67 -12.62 -25.85
N ASP A 95 1.96 -13.66 -26.29
CA ASP A 95 2.39 -14.58 -27.34
C ASP A 95 2.73 -13.85 -28.65
N ALA A 96 1.86 -12.92 -29.08
CA ALA A 96 2.09 -12.13 -30.27
C ALA A 96 3.35 -11.26 -30.21
N ARG A 97 3.89 -11.05 -29.00
CA ARG A 97 5.10 -10.28 -28.72
C ARG A 97 6.31 -11.14 -28.35
N GLY A 98 6.12 -12.44 -28.22
CA GLY A 98 7.16 -13.36 -27.76
C GLY A 98 7.60 -13.13 -26.32
N PHE A 99 6.69 -12.67 -25.46
CA PHE A 99 6.95 -12.53 -24.03
C PHE A 99 6.63 -13.84 -23.31
N ASP A 100 7.53 -14.24 -22.45
CA ASP A 100 7.29 -15.34 -21.52
C ASP A 100 6.36 -14.89 -20.39
N TYR A 101 5.48 -15.77 -19.98
CA TYR A 101 4.57 -15.55 -18.87
C TYR A 101 4.26 -16.86 -18.15
N PRO A 102 3.91 -16.82 -16.87
CA PRO A 102 3.52 -18.01 -16.12
C PRO A 102 2.14 -18.50 -16.55
N THR A 103 1.93 -19.81 -16.43
CA THR A 103 0.65 -20.47 -16.69
C THR A 103 0.28 -21.40 -15.53
N GLY A 104 -1.02 -21.64 -15.34
CA GLY A 104 -1.53 -22.49 -14.28
C GLY A 104 -1.57 -21.82 -12.91
N THR A 105 -1.79 -22.62 -11.87
CA THR A 105 -1.96 -22.12 -10.50
C THR A 105 -0.60 -21.99 -9.83
N GLU A 106 -0.28 -20.77 -9.42
CA GLU A 106 0.86 -20.49 -8.56
C GLU A 106 0.51 -20.67 -7.08
N GLY A 107 1.45 -21.21 -6.29
CA GLY A 107 1.34 -21.35 -4.85
C GLY A 107 1.26 -19.98 -4.15
N PRO A 108 1.12 -19.94 -2.82
CA PRO A 108 1.09 -18.67 -2.13
C PRO A 108 2.41 -17.91 -2.32
N ASP A 109 2.28 -16.66 -2.77
CA ASP A 109 3.36 -15.70 -2.91
C ASP A 109 3.02 -14.38 -2.22
N GLY A 110 3.97 -13.45 -2.13
CA GLY A 110 3.77 -12.20 -1.39
C GLY A 110 3.35 -12.46 0.06
N GLU A 111 3.86 -13.52 0.64
CA GLU A 111 3.51 -13.92 2.00
C GLU A 111 3.83 -12.81 2.99
N ASN A 112 2.91 -12.59 3.91
CA ASN A 112 3.06 -11.64 4.99
C ASN A 112 2.92 -12.37 6.33
N TYR A 113 3.92 -12.23 7.16
CA TYR A 113 3.97 -12.72 8.53
C TYR A 113 3.90 -11.53 9.48
N GLN A 114 3.07 -11.60 10.48
CA GLN A 114 2.92 -10.54 11.47
C GLN A 114 2.80 -11.13 12.86
N ILE A 115 3.50 -10.51 13.80
CA ILE A 115 3.37 -10.77 15.23
C ILE A 115 3.19 -9.43 15.91
N ASP A 116 2.09 -9.29 16.63
CA ASP A 116 1.79 -8.12 17.46
C ASP A 116 1.78 -8.52 18.93
N LEU A 117 2.41 -7.71 19.75
CA LEU A 117 2.36 -7.79 21.20
C LEU A 117 1.82 -6.48 21.72
N ILE A 118 0.85 -6.54 22.62
CA ILE A 118 0.40 -5.41 23.41
C ILE A 118 0.26 -5.82 24.85
N MET A 119 0.77 -5.01 25.75
CA MET A 119 0.65 -5.21 27.19
C MET A 119 0.43 -3.88 27.89
N GLY A 120 -0.26 -3.92 28.98
CA GLY A 120 -0.51 -2.72 29.77
C GLY A 120 -0.99 -3.05 31.17
N SER A 121 -1.04 -2.02 31.99
CA SER A 121 -1.58 -2.10 33.32
C SER A 121 -2.13 -0.77 33.77
N ASP A 122 -3.21 -0.85 34.54
CA ASP A 122 -3.74 0.28 35.28
C ASP A 122 -2.91 0.54 36.54
N PHE A 123 -2.79 1.80 36.91
CA PHE A 123 -2.12 2.23 38.15
C PHE A 123 -2.90 3.34 38.81
N ALA A 124 -2.52 3.62 40.12
CA ALA A 124 -3.16 4.65 40.92
C ALA A 124 -4.69 4.49 41.03
N ASP A 125 -5.17 3.27 41.32
CA ASP A 125 -6.60 2.92 41.44
C ASP A 125 -7.42 3.30 40.21
N GLY A 126 -6.88 2.99 38.99
CA GLY A 126 -7.54 3.26 37.71
C GLY A 126 -7.44 4.70 37.23
N LYS A 127 -6.67 5.57 37.90
CA LYS A 127 -6.47 6.96 37.45
C LYS A 127 -5.47 7.09 36.31
N GLY A 128 -4.64 6.08 36.09
CA GLY A 128 -3.70 6.03 34.99
C GLY A 128 -3.64 4.65 34.35
N ASN A 129 -3.21 4.60 33.09
CA ASN A 129 -2.93 3.37 32.36
C ASN A 129 -1.64 3.55 31.58
N ALA A 130 -0.78 2.55 31.63
CA ALA A 130 0.40 2.48 30.81
C ALA A 130 0.25 1.29 29.84
N THR A 131 0.36 1.55 28.55
CA THR A 131 0.29 0.53 27.51
C THR A 131 1.52 0.61 26.63
N ILE A 132 2.16 -0.54 26.40
CA ILE A 132 3.26 -0.71 25.45
C ILE A 132 2.84 -1.70 24.38
N TYR A 133 3.32 -1.50 23.16
CA TYR A 133 3.09 -2.41 22.04
C TYR A 133 4.35 -2.59 21.22
N GLY A 134 4.43 -3.73 20.55
CA GLY A 134 5.44 -4.02 19.55
C GLY A 134 4.81 -4.81 18.40
N THR A 135 5.22 -4.49 17.19
CA THR A 135 4.80 -5.20 15.97
C THR A 135 6.03 -5.62 15.19
N TRP A 136 6.09 -6.89 14.84
CA TRP A 136 7.03 -7.40 13.85
C TRP A 136 6.25 -7.84 12.62
N ARG A 137 6.73 -7.41 11.44
CA ARG A 137 6.14 -7.78 10.16
C ARG A 137 7.25 -8.11 9.17
N GLU A 138 7.06 -9.21 8.46
CA GLU A 138 7.87 -9.58 7.33
C GLU A 138 6.95 -9.80 6.13
N GLN A 139 7.24 -9.11 5.04
CA GLN A 139 6.52 -9.28 3.78
C GLN A 139 7.48 -9.76 2.73
N LYS A 140 7.17 -10.91 2.13
CA LYS A 140 7.89 -11.43 0.99
C LYS A 140 7.53 -10.66 -0.27
N GLU A 141 8.43 -10.65 -1.23
CA GLU A 141 8.20 -10.01 -2.51
C GLU A 141 7.04 -10.66 -3.27
N LEU A 142 6.28 -9.84 -3.96
CA LEU A 142 5.32 -10.24 -4.96
C LEU A 142 5.83 -9.76 -6.32
N ARG A 143 6.35 -10.68 -7.12
CA ARG A 143 6.97 -10.33 -8.40
C ARG A 143 5.92 -10.18 -9.48
N GLN A 144 6.10 -9.17 -10.32
CA GLN A 144 5.22 -8.95 -11.48
C GLN A 144 5.26 -10.12 -12.46
N GLU A 145 6.43 -10.75 -12.62
CA GLU A 145 6.65 -11.91 -13.48
C GLU A 145 5.86 -13.16 -13.04
N ALA A 146 5.41 -13.22 -11.79
CA ALA A 146 4.61 -14.33 -11.27
C ALA A 146 3.14 -14.28 -11.70
N ARG A 147 2.74 -13.26 -12.44
CA ARG A 147 1.36 -13.07 -12.92
C ARG A 147 1.35 -12.88 -14.43
N ASP A 148 0.52 -13.64 -15.14
CA ASP A 148 0.38 -13.53 -16.58
C ASP A 148 -0.01 -12.13 -17.05
N TYR A 149 -0.92 -11.45 -16.32
CA TYR A 149 -1.38 -10.10 -16.64
C TYR A 149 -0.34 -8.99 -16.39
N SER A 150 0.74 -9.28 -15.69
CA SER A 150 1.80 -8.31 -15.36
C SER A 150 3.22 -8.77 -15.73
N ALA A 151 3.38 -9.99 -16.24
CA ALA A 151 4.67 -10.54 -16.65
C ALA A 151 5.30 -9.72 -17.78
N GLY A 152 4.49 -9.22 -18.70
CA GLY A 152 4.91 -8.30 -19.76
C GLY A 152 4.24 -6.95 -19.64
N ALA A 153 5.00 -5.86 -19.77
CA ALA A 153 4.43 -4.53 -19.80
C ALA A 153 3.87 -4.23 -21.19
N LEU A 154 2.56 -4.31 -21.33
CA LEU A 154 1.85 -3.98 -22.54
C LEU A 154 1.31 -2.56 -22.49
N THR A 155 1.60 -1.77 -23.53
CA THR A 155 1.00 -0.44 -23.72
C THR A 155 0.13 -0.46 -24.96
N GLY A 156 -1.11 0.00 -24.80
CA GLY A 156 -2.03 0.18 -25.93
C GLY A 156 -1.62 1.39 -26.77
N SER A 157 -1.61 1.24 -28.08
CA SER A 157 -1.51 2.35 -29.04
C SER A 157 -2.55 2.18 -30.16
N ALA A 158 -2.81 3.24 -30.92
CA ALA A 158 -3.74 3.18 -32.07
C ALA A 158 -3.32 2.16 -33.13
N THR A 159 -2.06 1.75 -33.16
CA THR A 159 -1.47 0.85 -34.15
C THR A 159 -1.10 -0.53 -33.60
N GLY A 160 -1.42 -0.80 -32.32
CA GLY A 160 -1.14 -2.10 -31.71
C GLY A 160 -0.75 -1.99 -30.24
N VAL A 161 -0.40 -3.13 -29.65
CA VAL A 161 0.05 -3.26 -28.28
C VAL A 161 1.58 -3.23 -28.27
N GLY A 162 2.16 -2.24 -27.58
CA GLY A 162 3.61 -2.09 -27.39
C GLY A 162 4.05 -2.50 -25.99
N GLY A 163 5.32 -2.80 -25.83
CA GLY A 163 5.93 -2.97 -24.51
C GLY A 163 6.34 -1.64 -23.88
N SER A 164 6.40 -1.57 -22.56
CA SER A 164 6.94 -0.40 -21.86
C SER A 164 8.46 -0.34 -22.00
N ALA A 165 8.99 0.88 -22.13
CA ALA A 165 10.44 1.10 -22.11
C ALA A 165 11.09 0.70 -20.77
N ASN A 166 10.28 0.59 -19.71
CA ASN A 166 10.71 0.20 -18.37
C ASN A 166 10.39 -1.28 -18.05
N ALA A 167 10.17 -2.12 -19.07
CA ALA A 167 9.94 -3.54 -18.85
C ALA A 167 11.15 -4.18 -18.15
N ILE A 168 10.87 -5.12 -17.26
CA ILE A 168 11.86 -5.82 -16.41
C ILE A 168 12.86 -6.63 -17.25
N VAL A 169 12.46 -7.15 -18.39
CA VAL A 169 13.39 -7.61 -19.40
C VAL A 169 13.97 -6.36 -20.04
N PRO A 170 15.28 -6.12 -19.87
CA PRO A 170 15.85 -4.91 -20.39
C PRO A 170 15.58 -4.81 -21.88
N ASN A 171 14.81 -3.81 -22.28
CA ASN A 171 14.70 -3.40 -23.66
C ASN A 171 16.07 -2.84 -24.04
N TYR A 172 16.97 -3.69 -24.50
CA TYR A 172 18.20 -3.24 -25.08
C TYR A 172 17.89 -2.63 -26.43
N PHE A 173 17.88 -1.32 -26.48
CA PHE A 173 18.03 -0.63 -27.77
C PHE A 173 19.50 -0.85 -28.18
N LEU A 174 19.75 -1.86 -28.96
CA LEU A 174 21.04 -2.00 -29.59
C LEU A 174 21.18 -0.84 -30.58
N ALA A 175 22.08 0.07 -30.26
CA ALA A 175 22.36 1.21 -31.13
C ALA A 175 22.61 0.84 -32.62
N PRO A 176 23.15 -0.34 -32.97
CA PRO A 176 23.27 -0.75 -34.36
C PRO A 176 21.95 -1.12 -35.03
N THR A 177 20.94 -1.45 -34.27
CA THR A 177 19.59 -1.67 -34.83
C THR A 177 18.97 -0.36 -35.27
N VAL A 178 19.59 0.70 -34.95
CA VAL A 178 19.34 2.00 -35.56
C VAL A 178 20.12 2.12 -36.89
N VAL A 179 20.56 1.01 -37.48
CA VAL A 179 21.12 1.04 -38.82
C VAL A 179 20.10 1.70 -39.74
N GLY A 180 20.49 2.83 -40.25
CA GLY A 180 19.63 3.65 -41.07
C GLY A 180 18.68 4.59 -40.31
N GLY A 181 18.91 4.83 -39.00
CA GLY A 181 18.08 5.74 -38.21
C GLY A 181 16.66 5.24 -37.96
N GLN A 182 16.42 4.00 -38.29
CA GLN A 182 15.17 3.34 -37.93
C GLN A 182 15.46 2.55 -36.65
N GLY A 183 14.89 3.07 -35.58
CA GLY A 183 14.56 2.19 -34.50
C GLY A 183 13.78 1.00 -35.07
N PRO A 184 13.66 -0.12 -34.39
CA PRO A 184 12.83 -1.20 -34.86
C PRO A 184 11.53 -0.55 -35.30
N ALA A 185 11.23 -0.71 -36.60
CA ALA A 185 9.97 -0.29 -37.13
C ALA A 185 8.93 -0.89 -36.19
N GLY A 186 8.33 -0.02 -35.43
CA GLY A 186 7.31 -0.37 -34.46
C GLY A 186 6.14 -0.99 -35.14
#